data_e48079481d2540022ab222cf2d50aeed
#
_entry.id   e48079481d2540022ab222cf2d50aeed
#
_cell.length_a   1.000
_cell.length_b   1.000
_cell.length_c   1.000
_cell.angle_alpha   90.00
_cell.angle_beta   90.00
_cell.angle_gamma   90.00
#
_symmetry.space_group_name_H-M   'P 1'
#
loop_
_entity.id
_entity.type
_entity.pdbx_description
1 polymer ?
#
loop_
_entity_poly.entity_id
_entity_poly.type
_entity_poly.pdbx_seq_one_letter_code
_entity_poly.pdbx_strand_id
1 'polypeptide(L)'
;MAMHYPIVFEREDSGVVSAFVAGLPVYAQGATRARAASAIVRTLRAYLDAHPQEEPRAEVQVARVSTPTGPRGRAKVSLVTAAALMGRRTSERKAASSRANGRLGGRPRKVAAR
;
A
#
# COMPACT_ATOMS: atom_id res chain seq x y z
N MET A 1 7.83 1.94 -20.20
CA MET A 1 8.12 2.27 -18.80
C MET A 1 6.83 2.58 -18.06
N ALA A 2 6.64 2.00 -16.91
CA ALA A 2 5.40 2.19 -16.15
C ALA A 2 5.51 3.38 -15.19
N MET A 3 4.40 4.11 -15.05
CA MET A 3 4.28 5.17 -14.07
C MET A 3 3.31 4.71 -13.00
N HIS A 4 3.46 5.22 -11.79
CA HIS A 4 2.62 4.81 -10.67
C HIS A 4 1.84 6.00 -10.14
N TYR A 5 0.53 5.84 -10.08
CA TYR A 5 -0.37 6.88 -9.56
C TYR A 5 -0.99 6.41 -8.25
N PRO A 6 -0.90 7.19 -7.18
CA PRO A 6 -1.50 6.80 -5.91
C PRO A 6 -3.03 6.86 -5.99
N ILE A 7 -3.68 5.81 -5.57
CA ILE A 7 -5.14 5.78 -5.51
C ILE A 7 -5.55 5.57 -4.06
N VAL A 8 -6.45 6.42 -3.58
CA VAL A 8 -6.94 6.37 -2.20
C VAL A 8 -8.36 5.87 -2.21
N PHE A 9 -8.65 4.90 -1.34
CA PHE A 9 -9.99 4.36 -1.14
C PHE A 9 -10.48 4.78 0.23
N GLU A 10 -11.68 5.32 0.28
CA GLU A 10 -12.30 5.72 1.55
C GLU A 10 -13.69 5.14 1.64
N ARG A 11 -14.05 4.60 2.79
CA ARG A 11 -15.38 4.11 3.03
C ARG A 11 -16.19 5.21 3.69
N GLU A 12 -17.32 5.55 3.11
CA GLU A 12 -18.21 6.55 3.67
C GLU A 12 -19.15 5.92 4.70
N ASP A 13 -19.78 6.74 5.49
CA ASP A 13 -20.70 6.27 6.52
C ASP A 13 -21.84 5.43 5.95
N SER A 14 -22.25 5.72 4.73
CA SER A 14 -23.28 4.96 4.03
C SER A 14 -22.83 3.56 3.60
N GLY A 15 -21.53 3.29 3.66
CA GLY A 15 -20.97 2.03 3.19
C GLY A 15 -20.44 2.10 1.77
N VAL A 16 -20.72 3.18 1.08
CA VAL A 16 -20.18 3.40 -0.27
C VAL A 16 -18.67 3.61 -0.17
N VAL A 17 -17.95 3.08 -1.13
CA VAL A 17 -16.49 3.25 -1.21
C VAL A 17 -16.17 4.27 -2.29
N SER A 18 -15.45 5.30 -1.92
CA SER A 18 -14.97 6.32 -2.84
C SER A 18 -13.53 6.02 -3.19
N ALA A 19 -13.14 6.32 -4.42
CA ALA A 19 -11.76 6.18 -4.85
C ALA A 19 -11.35 7.45 -5.59
N PHE A 20 -10.12 7.89 -5.36
CA PHE A 20 -9.61 9.02 -6.10
C PHE A 20 -8.12 8.88 -6.31
N VAL A 21 -7.63 9.51 -7.38
CA VAL A 21 -6.21 9.50 -7.71
C VAL A 21 -5.59 10.76 -7.13
N ALA A 22 -4.62 10.58 -6.24
CA ALA A 22 -3.96 11.73 -5.63
C ALA A 22 -3.20 12.50 -6.70
N GLY A 23 -3.38 13.81 -6.72
CA GLY A 23 -2.71 14.68 -7.68
C GLY A 23 -3.43 14.87 -9.00
N LEU A 24 -4.54 14.17 -9.24
CA LEU A 24 -5.32 14.31 -10.47
C LEU A 24 -6.80 14.50 -10.12
N PRO A 25 -7.58 15.16 -10.99
CA PRO A 25 -9.01 15.30 -10.77
C PRO A 25 -9.78 14.05 -11.23
N VAL A 26 -9.40 12.90 -10.72
CA VAL A 26 -9.98 11.60 -11.10
C VAL A 26 -10.61 10.99 -9.87
N TYR A 27 -11.90 10.66 -9.97
CA TYR A 27 -12.71 10.23 -8.84
C TYR A 27 -13.72 9.18 -9.31
N ALA A 28 -14.03 8.22 -8.45
CA ALA A 28 -15.05 7.23 -8.73
C ALA A 28 -15.63 6.70 -7.43
N GLN A 29 -16.77 6.05 -7.51
CA GLN A 29 -17.42 5.43 -6.36
C GLN A 29 -17.93 4.05 -6.73
N GLY A 30 -18.12 3.22 -5.74
CA GLY A 30 -18.73 1.92 -5.92
C GLY A 30 -19.37 1.44 -4.63
N ALA A 31 -20.32 0.51 -4.75
CA ALA A 31 -20.98 -0.06 -3.58
C ALA A 31 -20.01 -0.92 -2.76
N THR A 32 -18.97 -1.43 -3.39
CA THR A 32 -17.95 -2.23 -2.74
C THR A 32 -16.59 -1.72 -3.16
N ARG A 33 -15.54 -2.12 -2.42
CA ARG A 33 -14.18 -1.74 -2.78
C ARG A 33 -13.82 -2.26 -4.17
N ALA A 34 -14.23 -3.47 -4.51
CA ALA A 34 -13.93 -4.04 -5.82
C ALA A 34 -14.57 -3.23 -6.94
N ARG A 35 -15.80 -2.77 -6.74
CA ARG A 35 -16.49 -1.95 -7.74
C ARG A 35 -15.86 -0.57 -7.87
N ALA A 36 -15.47 0.02 -6.72
CA ALA A 36 -14.79 1.30 -6.74
C ALA A 36 -13.45 1.17 -7.47
N ALA A 37 -12.74 0.07 -7.25
CA ALA A 37 -11.46 -0.18 -7.92
C ALA A 37 -11.63 -0.27 -9.43
N SER A 38 -12.62 -1.03 -9.89
CA SER A 38 -12.89 -1.14 -11.32
C SER A 38 -13.27 0.21 -11.93
N ALA A 39 -14.08 0.97 -11.20
CA ALA A 39 -14.53 2.28 -11.67
C ALA A 39 -13.38 3.27 -11.77
N ILE A 40 -12.51 3.31 -10.75
CA ILE A 40 -11.39 4.26 -10.77
C ILE A 40 -10.39 3.92 -11.86
N VAL A 41 -10.16 2.64 -12.12
CA VAL A 41 -9.26 2.22 -13.19
C VAL A 41 -9.78 2.69 -14.55
N ARG A 42 -11.08 2.51 -14.78
CA ARG A 42 -11.71 2.97 -16.02
C ARG A 42 -11.61 4.48 -16.17
N THR A 43 -11.91 5.21 -15.09
CA THR A 43 -11.90 6.66 -15.10
C THR A 43 -10.49 7.20 -15.32
N LEU A 44 -9.50 6.59 -14.65
CA LEU A 44 -8.12 7.01 -14.81
C LEU A 44 -7.62 6.74 -16.23
N ARG A 45 -7.98 5.59 -16.79
CA ARG A 45 -7.58 5.28 -18.17
C ARG A 45 -8.14 6.33 -19.15
N ALA A 46 -9.42 6.66 -18.99
CA ALA A 46 -10.03 7.67 -19.86
C ALA A 46 -9.36 9.02 -19.69
N TYR A 47 -9.04 9.39 -18.46
CA TYR A 47 -8.38 10.66 -18.19
C TYR A 47 -7.00 10.72 -18.83
N LEU A 48 -6.22 9.66 -18.68
CA LEU A 48 -4.86 9.62 -19.22
C LEU A 48 -4.87 9.57 -20.76
N ASP A 49 -5.86 8.90 -21.35
CA ASP A 49 -6.01 8.90 -22.82
C ASP A 49 -6.27 10.31 -23.35
N ALA A 50 -6.98 11.11 -22.57
CA ALA A 50 -7.26 12.50 -22.94
C ALA A 50 -6.10 13.45 -22.57
N HIS A 51 -5.20 13.00 -21.70
CA HIS A 51 -4.09 13.82 -21.22
C HIS A 51 -2.77 13.06 -21.32
N PRO A 52 -2.26 12.81 -22.53
CA PRO A 52 -1.09 11.94 -22.72
C PRO A 52 0.21 12.50 -22.13
N GLN A 53 0.23 13.78 -21.76
CA GLN A 53 1.43 14.37 -21.16
C GLN A 53 1.39 14.38 -19.64
N GLU A 54 0.36 13.77 -19.05
CA GLU A 54 0.20 13.78 -17.61
C GLU A 54 1.24 12.92 -16.93
N GLU A 55 1.74 13.38 -15.80
CA GLU A 55 2.72 12.65 -14.99
C GLU A 55 2.27 12.59 -13.54
N PRO A 56 2.71 11.58 -12.78
CA PRO A 56 2.36 11.52 -11.35
C PRO A 56 2.90 12.73 -10.60
N ARG A 57 2.05 13.36 -9.81
CA ARG A 57 2.40 14.57 -9.05
C ARG A 57 2.34 14.33 -7.54
N ALA A 58 1.92 13.16 -7.12
CA ALA A 58 1.75 12.86 -5.71
C ALA A 58 2.57 11.64 -5.35
N GLU A 59 3.03 11.62 -4.11
CA GLU A 59 3.68 10.44 -3.58
C GLU A 59 2.92 10.00 -2.34
N VAL A 60 3.08 8.74 -1.97
CA VAL A 60 2.36 8.16 -0.86
C VAL A 60 3.26 8.05 0.35
N GLN A 61 2.80 8.63 1.46
CA GLN A 61 3.39 8.41 2.76
C GLN A 61 2.29 7.99 3.71
N VAL A 62 2.64 7.14 4.64
CA VAL A 62 1.70 6.63 5.62
C VAL A 62 2.09 7.16 6.98
N ALA A 63 1.11 7.66 7.73
CA ALA A 63 1.37 8.09 9.09
C ALA A 63 1.39 6.86 10.00
N ARG A 64 2.52 6.66 10.66
CA ARG A 64 2.61 5.62 11.69
C ARG A 64 2.24 6.27 13.01
N VAL A 65 1.22 5.73 13.66
CA VAL A 65 0.73 6.28 14.91
C VAL A 65 0.93 5.25 16.02
N SER A 66 1.66 5.64 17.04
CA SER A 66 1.84 4.79 18.22
C SER A 66 0.82 5.20 19.26
N THR A 67 0.12 4.21 19.83
CA THR A 67 -0.84 4.50 20.88
C THR A 67 -0.10 4.95 22.14
N PRO A 68 -0.66 5.92 22.88
CA PRO A 68 -0.02 6.37 24.10
C PRO A 68 -0.08 5.30 25.19
N THR A 69 0.94 5.26 26.02
CA THR A 69 0.96 4.39 27.19
C THR A 69 0.69 5.24 28.41
N GLY A 70 -0.32 4.87 29.17
CA GLY A 70 -0.69 5.56 30.39
C GLY A 70 -1.54 6.80 30.13
N PRO A 71 -2.12 7.36 31.21
CA PRO A 71 -3.11 8.45 31.08
C PRO A 71 -2.54 9.77 30.58
N ARG A 72 -1.24 9.96 30.64
CA ARG A 72 -0.61 11.18 30.15
C ARG A 72 0.18 10.98 28.87
N GLY A 73 0.10 9.77 28.32
CA GLY A 73 0.80 9.48 27.09
C GLY A 73 0.18 10.22 25.92
N ARG A 74 1.03 10.59 24.97
CA ARG A 74 0.57 11.19 23.71
C ARG A 74 0.88 10.27 22.56
N ALA A 75 0.02 10.26 21.59
CA ALA A 75 0.28 9.50 20.37
C ALA A 75 1.49 10.09 19.67
N LYS A 76 2.37 9.22 19.23
CA LYS A 76 3.50 9.63 18.39
C LYS A 76 3.11 9.40 16.95
N VAL A 77 3.32 10.41 16.13
CA VAL A 77 3.00 10.31 14.70
C VAL A 77 4.26 10.54 13.91
N SER A 78 4.57 9.64 13.03
CA SER A 78 5.71 9.77 12.13
C SER A 78 5.29 9.37 10.72
N LEU A 79 5.95 9.93 9.72
CA LEU A 79 5.65 9.60 8.34
C LEU A 79 6.63 8.54 7.84
N VAL A 80 6.09 7.53 7.17
CA VAL A 80 6.91 6.51 6.53
C VAL A 80 6.44 6.34 5.11
N THR A 81 7.33 5.97 4.22
CA THR A 81 6.96 5.74 2.84
C THR A 81 6.22 4.42 2.71
N ALA A 82 5.31 4.34 1.76
CA ALA A 82 4.61 3.09 1.49
C ALA A 82 5.58 2.00 1.10
N ALA A 83 6.61 2.36 0.33
CA ALA A 83 7.62 1.40 -0.11
C ALA A 83 8.39 0.80 1.08
N ALA A 84 8.74 1.64 2.06
CA ALA A 84 9.44 1.16 3.25
C ALA A 84 8.59 0.18 4.04
N LEU A 85 7.30 0.46 4.15
CA LEU A 85 6.36 -0.39 4.85
C LEU A 85 6.21 -1.75 4.15
N MET A 86 6.11 -1.73 2.84
CA MET A 86 5.99 -2.95 2.05
C MET A 86 7.27 -3.77 2.06
N GLY A 87 8.41 -3.11 2.02
CA GLY A 87 9.70 -3.77 2.12
C GLY A 87 9.87 -4.52 3.43
N ARG A 88 9.43 -3.89 4.53
CA ARG A 88 9.48 -4.52 5.84
C ARG A 88 8.64 -5.80 5.88
N ARG A 89 7.43 -5.76 5.33
CA ARG A 89 6.57 -6.92 5.26
C ARG A 89 7.21 -8.05 4.47
N THR A 90 7.80 -7.72 3.35
CA THR A 90 8.46 -8.70 2.50
C THR A 90 9.61 -9.38 3.25
N SER A 91 10.40 -8.60 3.99
CA SER A 91 11.50 -9.13 4.77
C SER A 91 11.03 -10.09 5.85
N GLU A 92 9.98 -9.74 6.56
CA GLU A 92 9.42 -10.61 7.60
C GLU A 92 8.91 -11.92 7.00
N ARG A 93 8.26 -11.86 5.88
CA ARG A 93 7.77 -13.03 5.20
C ARG A 93 8.89 -13.94 4.74
N LYS A 94 9.95 -13.36 4.20
CA LYS A 94 11.13 -14.12 3.79
C LYS A 94 11.79 -14.81 4.98
N ALA A 95 11.93 -14.11 6.07
CA ALA A 95 12.54 -14.68 7.29
C ALA A 95 11.71 -15.86 7.80
N ALA A 96 10.40 -15.73 7.80
CA ALA A 96 9.51 -16.81 8.23
C ALA A 96 9.64 -18.02 7.32
N SER A 97 9.70 -17.82 6.01
CA SER A 97 9.86 -18.91 5.06
C SER A 97 11.18 -19.61 5.24
N SER A 98 12.24 -18.86 5.43
CA SER A 98 13.57 -19.43 5.63
C SER A 98 13.62 -20.30 6.89
N ARG A 99 13.00 -19.84 7.98
CA ARG A 99 12.96 -20.61 9.20
C ARG A 99 12.16 -21.90 9.04
N ALA A 100 11.04 -21.82 8.36
CA ALA A 100 10.22 -22.99 8.10
C ALA A 100 10.98 -24.02 7.26
N ASN A 101 11.66 -23.56 6.23
CA ASN A 101 12.45 -24.45 5.38
C ASN A 101 13.59 -25.10 6.16
N GLY A 102 14.22 -24.38 7.05
CA GLY A 102 15.26 -24.92 7.89
C GLY A 102 14.76 -26.03 8.79
N ARG A 103 13.57 -25.86 9.34
CA ARG A 103 12.98 -26.88 10.20
C ARG A 103 12.60 -28.14 9.45
N LEU A 104 12.30 -28.03 8.19
CA LEU A 104 11.97 -29.20 7.38
C LEU A 104 13.20 -30.01 7.00
N GLY A 105 14.33 -29.65 7.57
CA GLY A 105 15.52 -30.43 7.41
C GLY A 105 16.24 -30.15 6.14
N GLY A 106 16.11 -29.06 5.68
CA GLY A 106 16.74 -28.68 4.51
C GLY A 106 18.18 -29.01 4.61
N ARG A 107 19.11 -28.67 4.18
CA ARG A 107 20.33 -29.00 4.17
C ARG A 107 21.08 -28.67 5.30
N PRO A 108 21.84 -29.32 5.51
CA PRO A 108 22.64 -29.08 6.62
C PRO A 108 23.66 -28.06 6.25
N ARG A 109 23.80 -27.75 5.92
CA ARG A 109 24.41 -26.97 5.77
C ARG A 109 25.34 -26.55 5.63
N LYS A 110 25.54 -26.66 5.03
CA LYS A 110 26.15 -26.44 4.89
C LYS A 110 26.65 -25.90 5.25
N VAL A 111 26.53 -26.23 5.10
CA VAL A 111 26.94 -26.07 5.53
C VAL A 111 27.44 -25.72 5.73
N ALA A 112 27.55 -25.95 5.55
CA ALA A 112 28.11 -25.89 5.87
C ALA A 112 28.66 -25.55 5.92
N ALA A 113 28.65 -25.73 5.63
CA ALA A 113 29.17 -25.63 5.85
C ALA A 113 29.74 -25.15 5.98
N ARG A 114 29.89 -25.14 6.03
CA ARG A 114 30.32 -24.86 6.36
C ARG A 114 30.95 -24.66 6.73
#